data_b5abed6f29bc9b982cc3a0c7c4a4f2a1
#
_entry.id   b5abed6f29bc9b982cc3a0c7c4a4f2a1
#
_cell.length_a   1.000
_cell.length_b   1.000
_cell.length_c   1.000
_cell.angle_alpha   90.00
_cell.angle_beta   90.00
_cell.angle_gamma   90.00
#
_symmetry.space_group_name_H-M   'P 1'
#
loop_
_entity.id
_entity.type
_entity.pdbx_description
1 polymer ?
#
loop_
_entity_poly.entity_id
_entity_poly.type
_entity_poly.pdbx_seq_one_letter_code
_entity_poly.pdbx_strand_id
1 'polypeptide(L)'
;MNTSQGRGARERMVVIGGDAAGMSAASQARRLKGPDELEIVAFERGHFTSYSACGIPYWVGGDVPDRDRLIARTAEEHRARDIDLRLRTEVTEIDVDGGRVRARDVDSGAESWTSYDKLVIATGARPIRPDLPGIDAPGVHGVQTLDDGQALLDTLSRTEGRRAVVVGAGYIGVEMAEALIKRGYEVTVVNRGRRPMATLDPDMGTLVGRAMEGMGITMVNDAEVTGLLTGDDGAVRAVATGDTEFPADVVVLGIGVRPETELARAAGLPLGRYGGLLTDRSMRVRGQENIWAGGDCVEVLDLVSGQERHIPLGTHANKHGQIIGANAGGDYATFPGVVGTAVSKVCDLEIARTGLREKDALRVGLRFETVTIESTSRAGYYPGASPMTVKMLAERRTGRLLGVQIVGREGAGKRVDIAAVALTAGMTVEQMTALDLGYAPPFSPTWDPVQVAARKATSKVRAGGR
;
A
#
# COMPACT_ATOMS: atom_id res chain seq x y z
N MET A 1 -56.47 -18.21 7.68
CA MET A 1 -55.23 -18.42 8.45
C MET A 1 -54.22 -17.36 8.00
N ASN A 2 -54.08 -16.32 8.80
CA ASN A 2 -53.24 -15.19 8.55
C ASN A 2 -51.85 -15.49 9.11
N THR A 3 -50.90 -15.90 8.27
CA THR A 3 -49.52 -16.01 8.64
C THR A 3 -48.89 -14.62 8.53
N SER A 4 -48.92 -13.86 9.62
CA SER A 4 -48.05 -12.74 9.82
C SER A 4 -46.61 -13.29 9.95
N GLN A 5 -45.90 -13.41 8.84
CA GLN A 5 -44.44 -13.50 8.90
C GLN A 5 -43.94 -12.21 9.56
N GLY A 6 -43.47 -12.33 10.80
CA GLY A 6 -42.80 -11.26 11.49
C GLY A 6 -41.67 -10.75 10.60
N ARG A 7 -41.68 -9.50 10.17
CA ARG A 7 -40.50 -8.82 9.60
C ARG A 7 -39.43 -8.94 10.68
N GLY A 8 -38.41 -9.71 10.43
CA GLY A 8 -37.21 -9.71 11.25
C GLY A 8 -36.73 -8.26 11.43
N ALA A 9 -36.28 -7.92 12.63
CA ALA A 9 -35.72 -6.59 12.87
C ALA A 9 -34.64 -6.31 11.82
N ARG A 10 -34.66 -5.10 11.24
CA ARG A 10 -33.68 -4.62 10.27
C ARG A 10 -32.28 -4.68 10.89
N GLU A 11 -31.39 -5.47 10.33
CA GLU A 11 -30.01 -5.56 10.79
C GLU A 11 -29.27 -4.24 10.53
N ARG A 12 -28.31 -3.90 11.40
CA ARG A 12 -27.45 -2.74 11.22
C ARG A 12 -25.98 -3.16 11.05
N MET A 13 -25.37 -2.74 9.95
CA MET A 13 -23.93 -2.85 9.72
C MET A 13 -23.27 -1.49 9.97
N VAL A 14 -22.31 -1.47 10.90
CA VAL A 14 -21.47 -0.30 11.15
C VAL A 14 -20.13 -0.51 10.50
N VAL A 15 -19.61 0.52 9.80
CA VAL A 15 -18.32 0.53 9.14
C VAL A 15 -17.45 1.65 9.73
N ILE A 16 -16.28 1.30 10.23
CA ILE A 16 -15.29 2.24 10.75
C ILE A 16 -14.19 2.43 9.70
N GLY A 17 -14.13 3.59 9.08
CA GLY A 17 -13.23 3.95 7.98
C GLY A 17 -13.95 4.01 6.63
N GLY A 18 -14.02 5.20 6.07
CA GLY A 18 -14.80 5.56 4.89
C GLY A 18 -14.01 5.54 3.58
N ASP A 19 -12.92 4.76 3.47
CA ASP A 19 -12.13 4.67 2.24
C ASP A 19 -12.17 3.24 1.64
N ALA A 20 -11.15 2.81 0.92
CA ALA A 20 -11.12 1.67 0.02
C ALA A 20 -11.80 0.40 0.57
N ALA A 21 -11.37 -0.11 1.72
CA ALA A 21 -11.91 -1.37 2.27
C ALA A 21 -13.33 -1.19 2.83
N GLY A 22 -13.56 -0.14 3.63
CA GLY A 22 -14.85 0.11 4.27
C GLY A 22 -15.95 0.40 3.26
N MET A 23 -15.72 1.28 2.30
CA MET A 23 -16.73 1.65 1.31
C MET A 23 -16.94 0.57 0.24
N SER A 24 -15.91 -0.27 -0.05
CA SER A 24 -16.09 -1.47 -0.86
C SER A 24 -16.98 -2.50 -0.14
N ALA A 25 -16.81 -2.67 1.19
CA ALA A 25 -17.64 -3.55 2.01
C ALA A 25 -19.09 -3.05 2.07
N ALA A 26 -19.29 -1.77 2.39
CA ALA A 26 -20.60 -1.14 2.41
C ALA A 26 -21.34 -1.26 1.06
N SER A 27 -20.64 -0.95 -0.03
CA SER A 27 -21.20 -1.02 -1.38
C SER A 27 -21.54 -2.45 -1.80
N GLN A 28 -20.73 -3.44 -1.44
CA GLN A 28 -20.99 -4.83 -1.77
C GLN A 28 -22.16 -5.39 -0.94
N ALA A 29 -22.22 -5.10 0.36
CA ALA A 29 -23.34 -5.50 1.22
C ALA A 29 -24.66 -4.88 0.72
N ARG A 30 -24.66 -3.61 0.31
CA ARG A 30 -25.82 -2.92 -0.24
C ARG A 30 -26.32 -3.53 -1.55
N ARG A 31 -25.45 -4.11 -2.39
CA ARG A 31 -25.89 -4.84 -3.59
C ARG A 31 -26.65 -6.12 -3.28
N LEU A 32 -26.37 -6.75 -2.14
CA LEU A 32 -26.95 -8.03 -1.72
C LEU A 32 -28.21 -7.85 -0.88
N LYS A 33 -28.25 -6.79 -0.06
CA LYS A 33 -29.38 -6.49 0.83
C LYS A 33 -29.90 -5.06 0.61
N GLY A 34 -31.20 -4.92 0.43
CA GLY A 34 -31.86 -3.65 0.30
C GLY A 34 -31.84 -2.83 1.60
N PRO A 35 -32.23 -1.53 1.53
CA PRO A 35 -32.25 -0.67 2.71
C PRO A 35 -33.27 -1.10 3.77
N ASP A 36 -34.30 -1.85 3.40
CA ASP A 36 -35.30 -2.40 4.33
C ASP A 36 -34.78 -3.61 5.12
N GLU A 37 -33.74 -4.29 4.63
CA GLU A 37 -33.14 -5.48 5.25
C GLU A 37 -31.89 -5.14 6.06
N LEU A 38 -31.06 -4.21 5.55
CA LEU A 38 -29.80 -3.85 6.16
C LEU A 38 -29.64 -2.31 6.18
N GLU A 39 -29.52 -1.76 7.36
CA GLU A 39 -29.06 -0.39 7.58
C GLU A 39 -27.54 -0.36 7.55
N ILE A 40 -26.93 0.56 6.80
CA ILE A 40 -25.49 0.71 6.72
C ILE A 40 -25.10 2.11 7.18
N VAL A 41 -24.32 2.18 8.27
CA VAL A 41 -23.77 3.43 8.81
C VAL A 41 -22.25 3.35 8.70
N ALA A 42 -21.63 4.32 8.04
CA ALA A 42 -20.17 4.39 7.90
C ALA A 42 -19.64 5.68 8.52
N PHE A 43 -18.57 5.57 9.29
CA PHE A 43 -17.90 6.68 9.95
C PHE A 43 -16.53 6.93 9.32
N GLU A 44 -16.27 8.19 8.96
CA GLU A 44 -15.01 8.65 8.44
C GLU A 44 -14.57 9.92 9.18
N ARG A 45 -13.35 9.90 9.75
CA ARG A 45 -12.82 11.05 10.51
C ARG A 45 -12.35 12.21 9.62
N GLY A 46 -11.98 11.90 8.36
CA GLY A 46 -11.48 12.87 7.38
C GLY A 46 -12.59 13.62 6.65
N HIS A 47 -12.17 14.48 5.74
CA HIS A 47 -13.06 15.26 4.89
C HIS A 47 -13.48 14.50 3.63
N PHE A 48 -12.78 13.43 3.27
CA PHE A 48 -12.92 12.74 1.99
C PHE A 48 -13.17 11.26 2.17
N THR A 49 -13.79 10.66 1.17
CA THR A 49 -14.08 9.22 1.08
C THR A 49 -13.73 8.71 -0.32
N SER A 50 -13.43 7.42 -0.42
CA SER A 50 -13.27 6.70 -1.70
C SER A 50 -12.38 7.40 -2.70
N TYR A 51 -11.16 7.72 -2.31
CA TYR A 51 -10.17 8.39 -3.15
C TYR A 51 -8.93 7.53 -3.38
N SER A 52 -8.16 7.90 -4.40
CA SER A 52 -6.90 7.26 -4.76
C SER A 52 -5.73 7.86 -3.98
N ALA A 53 -5.44 7.35 -2.78
CA ALA A 53 -4.30 7.81 -1.97
C ALA A 53 -2.96 7.71 -2.74
N CYS A 54 -2.79 6.67 -3.57
CA CYS A 54 -1.61 6.52 -4.43
C CYS A 54 -1.49 7.63 -5.50
N GLY A 55 -2.52 8.43 -5.72
CA GLY A 55 -2.51 9.59 -6.62
C GLY A 55 -1.93 10.85 -6.01
N ILE A 56 -1.77 10.91 -4.68
CA ILE A 56 -1.33 12.12 -3.97
C ILE A 56 0.06 12.60 -4.43
N PRO A 57 1.10 11.76 -4.57
CA PRO A 57 2.39 12.20 -5.08
C PRO A 57 2.30 12.83 -6.48
N TYR A 58 1.47 12.27 -7.36
CA TYR A 58 1.27 12.79 -8.73
C TYR A 58 0.49 14.10 -8.73
N TRP A 59 -0.46 14.27 -7.82
CA TRP A 59 -1.14 15.55 -7.62
C TRP A 59 -0.19 16.61 -7.04
N VAL A 60 0.58 16.26 -6.02
CA VAL A 60 1.61 17.16 -5.48
C VAL A 60 2.64 17.49 -6.55
N GLY A 61 3.07 16.55 -7.38
CA GLY A 61 4.02 16.76 -8.49
C GLY A 61 3.46 17.57 -9.66
N GLY A 62 2.13 17.71 -9.77
CA GLY A 62 1.44 18.43 -10.84
C GLY A 62 1.08 17.58 -12.06
N ASP A 63 1.33 16.27 -12.05
CA ASP A 63 0.89 15.34 -13.10
C ASP A 63 -0.64 15.18 -13.08
N VAL A 64 -1.26 15.23 -11.90
CA VAL A 64 -2.70 15.31 -11.70
C VAL A 64 -3.03 16.75 -11.31
N PRO A 65 -3.78 17.48 -12.15
CA PRO A 65 -3.96 18.91 -11.98
C PRO A 65 -4.88 19.29 -10.82
N ASP A 66 -5.82 18.40 -10.47
CA ASP A 66 -6.88 18.68 -9.49
C ASP A 66 -7.06 17.49 -8.55
N ARG A 67 -7.16 17.79 -7.25
CA ARG A 67 -7.45 16.83 -6.18
C ARG A 67 -8.73 16.03 -6.43
N ASP A 68 -9.76 16.67 -6.95
CA ASP A 68 -11.08 16.06 -7.12
C ASP A 68 -11.05 14.92 -8.15
N ARG A 69 -10.05 14.89 -9.03
CA ARG A 69 -9.81 13.75 -9.92
C ARG A 69 -9.35 12.49 -9.21
N LEU A 70 -8.88 12.60 -7.98
CA LEU A 70 -8.51 11.46 -7.16
C LEU A 70 -9.71 10.84 -6.46
N ILE A 71 -10.85 11.54 -6.37
CA ILE A 71 -12.07 11.07 -5.70
C ILE A 71 -12.83 10.17 -6.66
N ALA A 72 -12.89 8.89 -6.34
CA ALA A 72 -13.62 7.90 -7.15
C ALA A 72 -15.13 7.96 -6.91
N ARG A 73 -15.54 8.38 -5.72
CA ARG A 73 -16.95 8.56 -5.35
C ARG A 73 -17.09 9.52 -4.18
N THR A 74 -18.06 10.43 -4.27
CA THR A 74 -18.35 11.41 -3.22
C THR A 74 -19.21 10.81 -2.09
N ALA A 75 -19.29 11.53 -0.97
CA ALA A 75 -20.16 11.13 0.14
C ALA A 75 -21.64 11.15 -0.24
N GLU A 76 -22.05 12.13 -1.07
CA GLU A 76 -23.41 12.26 -1.60
C GLU A 76 -23.80 11.05 -2.46
N GLU A 77 -22.88 10.58 -3.30
CA GLU A 77 -23.10 9.39 -4.14
C GLU A 77 -23.23 8.11 -3.31
N HIS A 78 -22.57 8.03 -2.15
CA HIS A 78 -22.76 6.92 -1.20
C HIS A 78 -24.11 7.02 -0.50
N ARG A 79 -24.49 8.21 -0.03
CA ARG A 79 -25.79 8.45 0.62
C ARG A 79 -26.96 8.20 -0.34
N ALA A 80 -26.81 8.57 -1.62
CA ALA A 80 -27.81 8.28 -2.66
C ALA A 80 -28.01 6.77 -2.92
N ARG A 81 -27.13 5.92 -2.35
CA ARG A 81 -27.22 4.45 -2.39
C ARG A 81 -27.58 3.86 -1.03
N ASP A 82 -28.26 4.63 -0.19
CA ASP A 82 -28.70 4.22 1.16
C ASP A 82 -27.55 3.75 2.07
N ILE A 83 -26.38 4.37 1.95
CA ILE A 83 -25.26 4.23 2.89
C ILE A 83 -25.16 5.54 3.66
N ASP A 84 -25.49 5.53 4.97
CA ASP A 84 -25.36 6.69 5.85
C ASP A 84 -23.88 6.92 6.16
N LEU A 85 -23.18 7.60 5.25
CA LEU A 85 -21.77 7.95 5.40
C LEU A 85 -21.66 9.29 6.14
N ARG A 86 -21.03 9.26 7.30
CA ARG A 86 -20.77 10.40 8.18
C ARG A 86 -19.29 10.76 8.13
N LEU A 87 -18.95 11.79 7.38
CA LEU A 87 -17.64 12.41 7.37
C LEU A 87 -17.42 13.22 8.65
N ARG A 88 -16.19 13.56 8.96
CA ARG A 88 -15.80 14.31 10.18
C ARG A 88 -16.33 13.66 11.45
N THR A 89 -16.42 12.34 11.45
CA THR A 89 -16.93 11.56 12.57
C THR A 89 -15.95 10.43 12.90
N GLU A 90 -15.30 10.56 14.05
CA GLU A 90 -14.31 9.61 14.54
C GLU A 90 -14.94 8.61 15.50
N VAL A 91 -14.74 7.31 15.25
CA VAL A 91 -15.08 6.29 16.25
C VAL A 91 -13.96 6.23 17.29
N THR A 92 -14.31 6.45 18.55
CA THR A 92 -13.39 6.55 19.69
C THR A 92 -13.39 5.32 20.58
N GLU A 93 -14.42 4.46 20.50
CA GLU A 93 -14.53 3.26 21.31
C GLU A 93 -15.37 2.18 20.60
N ILE A 94 -15.01 0.92 20.79
CA ILE A 94 -15.78 -0.26 20.41
C ILE A 94 -16.13 -1.02 21.68
N ASP A 95 -17.41 -1.10 22.02
CA ASP A 95 -17.97 -1.95 23.07
C ASP A 95 -18.45 -3.24 22.41
N VAL A 96 -17.56 -4.26 22.42
CA VAL A 96 -17.81 -5.55 21.75
C VAL A 96 -18.95 -6.30 22.42
N ASP A 97 -18.97 -6.31 23.76
CA ASP A 97 -19.99 -7.01 24.54
C ASP A 97 -21.36 -6.35 24.42
N GLY A 98 -21.38 -5.02 24.39
CA GLY A 98 -22.61 -4.22 24.20
C GLY A 98 -23.04 -4.09 22.74
N GLY A 99 -22.28 -4.57 21.77
CA GLY A 99 -22.60 -4.50 20.34
C GLY A 99 -22.79 -3.07 19.83
N ARG A 100 -21.90 -2.13 20.21
CA ARG A 100 -22.00 -0.71 19.85
C ARG A 100 -20.65 -0.02 19.72
N VAL A 101 -20.65 1.09 19.01
CA VAL A 101 -19.47 1.97 18.88
C VAL A 101 -19.80 3.37 19.39
N ARG A 102 -18.84 4.04 20.01
CA ARG A 102 -18.92 5.47 20.34
C ARG A 102 -18.28 6.28 19.24
N ALA A 103 -19.02 7.20 18.68
CA ALA A 103 -18.56 8.12 17.64
C ALA A 103 -18.60 9.55 18.15
N ARG A 104 -17.57 10.33 17.78
CA ARG A 104 -17.43 11.74 18.10
C ARG A 104 -17.41 12.55 16.81
N ASP A 105 -18.28 13.53 16.71
CA ASP A 105 -18.18 14.55 15.67
C ASP A 105 -16.95 15.42 15.92
N VAL A 106 -16.06 15.50 14.93
CA VAL A 106 -14.73 16.13 15.07
C VAL A 106 -14.86 17.65 15.22
N ASP A 107 -15.88 18.25 14.62
CA ASP A 107 -16.04 19.71 14.57
C ASP A 107 -16.78 20.24 15.81
N SER A 108 -17.83 19.55 16.27
CA SER A 108 -18.61 19.95 17.46
C SER A 108 -18.14 19.29 18.76
N GLY A 109 -17.40 18.19 18.69
CA GLY A 109 -17.04 17.36 19.83
C GLY A 109 -18.19 16.51 20.40
N ALA A 110 -19.38 16.55 19.78
CA ALA A 110 -20.54 15.78 20.25
C ALA A 110 -20.31 14.28 20.11
N GLU A 111 -20.64 13.52 21.14
CA GLU A 111 -20.49 12.07 21.17
C GLU A 111 -21.84 11.36 21.15
N SER A 112 -21.90 10.21 20.48
CA SER A 112 -23.07 9.36 20.44
C SER A 112 -22.69 7.88 20.32
N TRP A 113 -23.58 7.01 20.84
CA TRP A 113 -23.46 5.56 20.68
C TRP A 113 -24.32 5.09 19.50
N THR A 114 -23.76 4.19 18.69
CA THR A 114 -24.44 3.52 17.58
C THR A 114 -24.31 2.01 17.78
N SER A 115 -25.45 1.31 17.92
CA SER A 115 -25.48 -0.15 18.02
C SER A 115 -25.21 -0.78 16.65
N TYR A 116 -24.67 -2.01 16.64
CA TYR A 116 -24.49 -2.81 15.44
C TYR A 116 -24.87 -4.28 15.66
N ASP A 117 -25.36 -4.91 14.60
CA ASP A 117 -25.43 -6.37 14.47
C ASP A 117 -24.18 -6.90 13.77
N LYS A 118 -23.59 -6.08 12.91
CA LYS A 118 -22.38 -6.36 12.13
C LYS A 118 -21.41 -5.18 12.16
N LEU A 119 -20.13 -5.45 12.44
CA LEU A 119 -19.09 -4.41 12.50
C LEU A 119 -18.01 -4.68 11.46
N VAL A 120 -17.61 -3.63 10.73
CA VAL A 120 -16.48 -3.65 9.81
C VAL A 120 -15.43 -2.66 10.29
N ILE A 121 -14.21 -3.14 10.56
CA ILE A 121 -13.06 -2.31 10.96
C ILE A 121 -12.17 -2.14 9.74
N ALA A 122 -12.11 -0.91 9.22
CA ALA A 122 -11.36 -0.53 8.03
C ALA A 122 -10.54 0.75 8.28
N THR A 123 -9.94 0.85 9.46
CA THR A 123 -9.23 2.04 9.96
C THR A 123 -7.92 2.34 9.22
N GLY A 124 -7.47 1.43 8.36
CA GLY A 124 -6.30 1.63 7.51
C GLY A 124 -4.98 1.59 8.26
N ALA A 125 -4.05 2.44 7.85
CA ALA A 125 -2.74 2.60 8.46
C ALA A 125 -2.44 4.09 8.65
N ARG A 126 -1.45 4.38 9.51
CA ARG A 126 -0.96 5.74 9.74
C ARG A 126 0.53 5.84 9.45
N PRO A 127 1.02 6.98 8.97
CA PRO A 127 2.44 7.25 8.82
C PRO A 127 3.17 7.05 10.13
N ILE A 128 4.36 6.46 10.05
CA ILE A 128 5.25 6.38 11.20
C ILE A 128 5.78 7.79 11.48
N ARG A 129 5.57 8.28 12.70
CA ARG A 129 6.22 9.48 13.23
C ARG A 129 7.06 9.05 14.42
N PRO A 130 8.39 9.00 14.31
CA PRO A 130 9.27 8.68 15.42
C PRO A 130 9.26 9.81 16.46
N ASP A 131 9.55 9.48 17.69
CA ASP A 131 9.72 10.49 18.75
C ASP A 131 11.10 11.14 18.59
N LEU A 132 11.15 12.18 17.76
CA LEU A 132 12.36 12.94 17.46
C LEU A 132 12.13 14.44 17.72
N PRO A 133 13.15 15.16 18.21
CA PRO A 133 13.06 16.61 18.32
C PRO A 133 12.63 17.26 17.00
N GLY A 134 11.67 18.18 17.05
CA GLY A 134 11.19 18.94 15.90
C GLY A 134 10.32 18.19 14.89
N ILE A 135 9.90 16.94 15.18
CA ILE A 135 9.10 16.13 14.25
C ILE A 135 7.74 16.77 13.90
N ASP A 136 7.19 17.58 14.81
CA ASP A 136 5.89 18.25 14.64
C ASP A 136 6.05 19.74 14.27
N ALA A 137 7.27 20.16 13.91
CA ALA A 137 7.50 21.54 13.49
C ALA A 137 6.75 21.88 12.20
N PRO A 138 6.29 23.13 12.01
CA PRO A 138 5.79 23.62 10.72
C PRO A 138 6.77 23.33 9.59
N GLY A 139 6.25 22.85 8.45
CA GLY A 139 7.07 22.42 7.31
C GLY A 139 7.44 20.94 7.31
N VAL A 140 7.05 20.17 8.33
CA VAL A 140 7.25 18.70 8.39
C VAL A 140 5.93 17.98 8.07
N HIS A 141 5.92 17.21 6.98
CA HIS A 141 4.72 16.56 6.45
C HIS A 141 4.85 15.03 6.38
N GLY A 142 3.77 14.32 6.70
CA GLY A 142 3.50 12.98 6.19
C GLY A 142 2.67 13.08 4.91
N VAL A 143 2.52 11.96 4.19
CA VAL A 143 1.67 11.89 3.00
C VAL A 143 0.87 10.60 3.06
N GLN A 144 -0.39 10.69 3.50
CA GLN A 144 -1.29 9.55 3.64
C GLN A 144 -2.70 9.88 3.13
N THR A 145 -3.19 11.08 3.43
CA THR A 145 -4.55 11.53 3.11
C THR A 145 -4.53 12.69 2.13
N LEU A 146 -5.70 12.99 1.51
CA LEU A 146 -5.84 14.19 0.66
C LEU A 146 -5.62 15.48 1.47
N ASP A 147 -5.98 15.48 2.76
CA ASP A 147 -5.70 16.60 3.66
C ASP A 147 -4.20 16.81 3.86
N ASP A 148 -3.42 15.74 3.99
CA ASP A 148 -1.94 15.82 4.07
C ASP A 148 -1.35 16.40 2.78
N GLY A 149 -1.85 15.93 1.62
CA GLY A 149 -1.43 16.44 0.31
C GLY A 149 -1.72 17.94 0.15
N GLN A 150 -2.89 18.40 0.61
CA GLN A 150 -3.26 19.82 0.58
C GLN A 150 -2.36 20.63 1.52
N ALA A 151 -2.16 20.17 2.75
CA ALA A 151 -1.29 20.84 3.71
C ALA A 151 0.15 20.98 3.21
N LEU A 152 0.66 19.95 2.54
CA LEU A 152 1.98 20.01 1.89
C LEU A 152 1.98 21.07 0.74
N LEU A 153 0.98 21.05 -0.16
CA LEU A 153 0.87 22.05 -1.25
C LEU A 153 0.76 23.47 -0.71
N ASP A 154 0.02 23.69 0.37
CA ASP A 154 -0.09 24.99 1.01
C ASP A 154 1.27 25.45 1.56
N THR A 155 2.03 24.55 2.16
CA THR A 155 3.41 24.84 2.60
C THR A 155 4.30 25.19 1.42
N LEU A 156 4.31 24.35 0.36
CA LEU A 156 5.12 24.58 -0.85
C LEU A 156 4.81 25.95 -1.51
N SER A 157 3.56 26.40 -1.43
CA SER A 157 3.13 27.69 -2.02
C SER A 157 3.59 28.91 -1.22
N ARG A 158 3.76 28.78 0.09
CA ARG A 158 4.15 29.88 1.01
C ARG A 158 5.64 29.97 1.24
N THR A 159 6.37 28.85 1.02
CA THR A 159 7.80 28.76 1.30
C THR A 159 8.60 29.38 0.16
N GLU A 160 9.41 30.39 0.46
CA GLU A 160 10.30 31.03 -0.53
C GLU A 160 11.52 30.17 -0.85
N GLY A 161 12.02 29.42 0.13
CA GLY A 161 13.12 28.48 -0.02
C GLY A 161 12.76 27.30 -0.93
N ARG A 162 13.77 26.68 -1.52
CA ARG A 162 13.59 25.57 -2.49
C ARG A 162 14.38 24.32 -2.13
N ARG A 163 14.67 24.12 -0.84
CA ARG A 163 15.38 22.94 -0.34
C ARG A 163 14.39 22.00 0.34
N ALA A 164 14.31 20.78 -0.13
CA ALA A 164 13.45 19.78 0.47
C ALA A 164 14.27 18.57 0.92
N VAL A 165 13.96 18.06 2.10
CA VAL A 165 14.51 16.79 2.59
C VAL A 165 13.39 15.76 2.66
N VAL A 166 13.59 14.62 2.01
CA VAL A 166 12.71 13.45 2.14
C VAL A 166 13.39 12.44 3.06
N VAL A 167 12.74 12.12 4.16
CA VAL A 167 13.24 11.13 5.12
C VAL A 167 12.65 9.77 4.77
N GLY A 168 13.53 8.85 4.33
CA GLY A 168 13.16 7.51 3.87
C GLY A 168 13.03 7.41 2.35
N ALA A 169 13.51 6.29 1.80
CA ALA A 169 13.54 5.99 0.37
C ALA A 169 12.71 4.73 0.03
N GLY A 170 11.53 4.58 0.65
CA GLY A 170 10.48 3.63 0.25
C GLY A 170 9.64 4.16 -0.91
N TYR A 171 8.52 3.51 -1.24
CA TYR A 171 7.62 3.93 -2.33
C TYR A 171 7.24 5.41 -2.22
N ILE A 172 6.65 5.83 -1.10
CA ILE A 172 6.22 7.22 -0.89
C ILE A 172 7.41 8.19 -0.96
N GLY A 173 8.56 7.83 -0.34
CA GLY A 173 9.73 8.70 -0.35
C GLY A 173 10.29 8.93 -1.76
N VAL A 174 10.36 7.89 -2.57
CA VAL A 174 10.84 7.97 -3.97
C VAL A 174 9.88 8.78 -4.83
N GLU A 175 8.56 8.54 -4.73
CA GLU A 175 7.53 9.27 -5.49
C GLU A 175 7.47 10.75 -5.07
N MET A 176 7.59 11.03 -3.77
CA MET A 176 7.61 12.41 -3.26
C MET A 176 8.88 13.16 -3.63
N ALA A 177 10.05 12.48 -3.67
CA ALA A 177 11.27 13.10 -4.13
C ALA A 177 11.15 13.57 -5.60
N GLU A 178 10.58 12.73 -6.48
CA GLU A 178 10.27 13.12 -7.86
C GLU A 178 9.27 14.29 -7.92
N ALA A 179 8.19 14.21 -7.12
CA ALA A 179 7.18 15.27 -7.08
C ALA A 179 7.78 16.64 -6.71
N LEU A 180 8.70 16.66 -5.73
CA LEU A 180 9.38 17.88 -5.29
C LEU A 180 10.38 18.41 -6.33
N ILE A 181 11.12 17.53 -7.02
CA ILE A 181 11.96 17.91 -8.17
C ILE A 181 11.11 18.59 -9.26
N LYS A 182 9.94 18.01 -9.61
CA LYS A 182 9.01 18.60 -10.59
C LYS A 182 8.50 19.99 -10.16
N ARG A 183 8.44 20.24 -8.86
CA ARG A 183 8.08 21.55 -8.28
C ARG A 183 9.27 22.52 -8.20
N GLY A 184 10.45 22.13 -8.68
CA GLY A 184 11.65 22.98 -8.71
C GLY A 184 12.39 23.08 -7.39
N TYR A 185 12.24 22.07 -6.51
CA TYR A 185 13.01 21.97 -5.27
C TYR A 185 14.34 21.24 -5.51
N GLU A 186 15.38 21.67 -4.79
CA GLU A 186 16.59 20.89 -4.57
C GLU A 186 16.27 19.83 -3.52
N VAL A 187 16.40 18.56 -3.89
CA VAL A 187 15.92 17.44 -3.07
C VAL A 187 17.07 16.59 -2.54
N THR A 188 17.12 16.44 -1.22
CA THR A 188 17.97 15.47 -0.54
C THR A 188 17.11 14.36 0.04
N VAL A 189 17.45 13.09 -0.24
CA VAL A 189 16.79 11.93 0.37
C VAL A 189 17.72 11.32 1.42
N VAL A 190 17.31 11.40 2.69
CA VAL A 190 18.02 10.77 3.81
C VAL A 190 17.43 9.40 4.06
N ASN A 191 18.22 8.35 3.91
CA ASN A 191 17.79 6.96 3.98
C ASN A 191 18.64 6.16 4.96
N ARG A 192 18.01 5.53 5.94
CA ARG A 192 18.69 4.66 6.90
C ARG A 192 19.28 3.41 6.26
N GLY A 193 18.71 2.95 5.18
CA GLY A 193 19.20 1.76 4.45
C GLY A 193 20.33 2.09 3.49
N ARG A 194 21.10 1.05 3.12
CA ARG A 194 22.22 1.17 2.15
C ARG A 194 21.77 1.56 0.75
N ARG A 195 20.51 1.29 0.38
CA ARG A 195 19.96 1.55 -0.95
C ARG A 195 18.50 1.97 -0.82
N PRO A 196 17.97 2.77 -1.74
CA PRO A 196 16.55 3.04 -1.82
C PRO A 196 15.76 1.76 -2.12
N MET A 197 14.45 1.84 -1.94
CA MET A 197 13.53 0.74 -2.18
C MET A 197 13.92 -0.53 -1.41
N ALA A 198 13.98 -0.45 -0.07
CA ALA A 198 14.25 -1.59 0.79
C ALA A 198 13.26 -2.77 0.61
N THR A 199 12.26 -2.61 -0.23
CA THR A 199 11.32 -3.65 -0.71
C THR A 199 11.89 -4.46 -1.88
N LEU A 200 13.01 -4.05 -2.46
CA LEU A 200 13.82 -4.80 -3.42
C LEU A 200 15.05 -5.41 -2.74
N ASP A 201 15.74 -6.30 -3.44
CA ASP A 201 17.08 -6.72 -3.07
C ASP A 201 18.10 -5.59 -3.36
N PRO A 202 19.25 -5.53 -2.66
CA PRO A 202 20.16 -4.39 -2.74
C PRO A 202 20.73 -4.09 -4.14
N ASP A 203 20.95 -5.11 -4.96
CA ASP A 203 21.40 -4.96 -6.34
C ASP A 203 20.36 -4.26 -7.21
N MET A 204 19.10 -4.63 -7.07
CA MET A 204 17.96 -3.99 -7.76
C MET A 204 17.72 -2.55 -7.24
N GLY A 205 17.81 -2.34 -5.92
CA GLY A 205 17.73 -1.00 -5.32
C GLY A 205 18.84 -0.05 -5.80
N THR A 206 20.02 -0.57 -6.15
CA THR A 206 21.12 0.24 -6.73
C THR A 206 20.71 0.87 -8.07
N LEU A 207 19.93 0.17 -8.91
CA LEU A 207 19.44 0.71 -10.18
C LEU A 207 18.51 1.91 -9.95
N VAL A 208 17.66 1.82 -8.92
CA VAL A 208 16.77 2.92 -8.53
C VAL A 208 17.55 4.12 -8.03
N GLY A 209 18.56 3.90 -7.16
CA GLY A 209 19.40 4.98 -6.64
C GLY A 209 20.11 5.75 -7.76
N ARG A 210 20.67 5.06 -8.75
CA ARG A 210 21.30 5.69 -9.91
C ARG A 210 20.32 6.53 -10.73
N ALA A 211 19.08 6.08 -10.89
CA ALA A 211 18.06 6.86 -11.59
C ALA A 211 17.70 8.13 -10.82
N MET A 212 17.56 8.05 -9.50
CA MET A 212 17.30 9.21 -8.63
C MET A 212 18.44 10.24 -8.68
N GLU A 213 19.70 9.76 -8.57
CA GLU A 213 20.89 10.62 -8.72
C GLU A 213 20.95 11.27 -10.10
N GLY A 214 20.57 10.54 -11.15
CA GLY A 214 20.47 11.06 -12.52
C GLY A 214 19.42 12.17 -12.71
N MET A 215 18.43 12.28 -11.80
CA MET A 215 17.49 13.42 -11.74
C MET A 215 18.01 14.62 -10.96
N GLY A 216 19.19 14.53 -10.37
CA GLY A 216 19.72 15.56 -9.48
C GLY A 216 19.29 15.44 -8.02
N ILE A 217 18.72 14.30 -7.62
CA ILE A 217 18.40 14.02 -6.21
C ILE A 217 19.68 13.62 -5.48
N THR A 218 19.98 14.31 -4.38
CA THR A 218 21.10 13.94 -3.49
C THR A 218 20.69 12.78 -2.61
N MET A 219 21.38 11.62 -2.75
CA MET A 219 21.12 10.43 -1.96
C MET A 219 22.07 10.31 -0.78
N VAL A 220 21.56 10.36 0.45
CA VAL A 220 22.31 10.14 1.70
C VAL A 220 21.86 8.81 2.30
N ASN A 221 22.61 7.75 2.00
CA ASN A 221 22.32 6.40 2.49
C ASN A 221 23.10 6.10 3.77
N ASP A 222 22.73 5.01 4.47
CA ASP A 222 23.29 4.58 5.76
C ASP A 222 23.24 5.71 6.84
N ALA A 223 22.26 6.60 6.75
CA ALA A 223 22.12 7.77 7.63
C ALA A 223 20.80 7.70 8.41
N GLU A 224 20.89 7.73 9.73
CA GLU A 224 19.75 7.75 10.63
C GLU A 224 19.47 9.19 11.07
N VAL A 225 18.23 9.63 10.88
CA VAL A 225 17.78 10.97 11.34
C VAL A 225 17.70 10.95 12.86
N THR A 226 18.36 11.92 13.49
CA THR A 226 18.42 12.11 14.96
C THR A 226 17.55 13.25 15.45
N GLY A 227 17.12 14.15 14.55
CA GLY A 227 16.24 15.27 14.88
C GLY A 227 15.98 16.17 13.68
N LEU A 228 14.98 17.02 13.81
CA LEU A 228 14.67 18.09 12.89
C LEU A 228 14.92 19.43 13.62
N LEU A 229 15.74 20.27 13.03
CA LEU A 229 16.13 21.54 13.63
C LEU A 229 15.15 22.63 13.19
N THR A 230 14.79 23.51 14.11
CA THR A 230 13.87 24.62 13.84
C THR A 230 14.61 25.98 13.83
N GLY A 231 14.05 26.92 13.09
CA GLY A 231 14.47 28.31 13.13
C GLY A 231 13.83 29.07 14.32
N ASP A 232 14.11 30.36 14.41
CA ASP A 232 13.56 31.26 15.45
C ASP A 232 12.03 31.41 15.33
N ASP A 233 11.48 31.18 14.16
CA ASP A 233 10.04 31.14 13.84
C ASP A 233 9.36 29.81 14.20
N GLY A 234 10.14 28.83 14.67
CA GLY A 234 9.69 27.49 15.00
C GLY A 234 9.53 26.57 13.78
N ALA A 235 9.67 27.06 12.53
CA ALA A 235 9.59 26.23 11.34
C ALA A 235 10.86 25.37 11.16
N VAL A 236 10.73 24.25 10.42
CA VAL A 236 11.88 23.40 10.13
C VAL A 236 12.91 24.14 9.30
N ARG A 237 14.20 24.00 9.65
CA ARG A 237 15.34 24.59 8.90
C ARG A 237 16.35 23.56 8.40
N ALA A 238 16.41 22.40 9.04
CA ALA A 238 17.33 21.33 8.65
C ALA A 238 16.90 19.97 9.24
N VAL A 239 17.39 18.89 8.64
CA VAL A 239 17.35 17.53 9.17
C VAL A 239 18.72 17.13 9.63
N ALA A 240 18.84 16.64 10.87
CA ALA A 240 20.11 16.22 11.47
C ALA A 240 20.29 14.70 11.41
N THR A 241 21.53 14.27 11.10
CA THR A 241 21.98 12.87 11.16
C THR A 241 23.32 12.83 11.89
N GLY A 242 23.29 12.58 13.20
CA GLY A 242 24.50 12.75 14.02
C GLY A 242 25.00 14.21 13.96
N ASP A 243 26.24 14.40 13.52
CA ASP A 243 26.89 15.72 13.43
C ASP A 243 26.65 16.44 12.08
N THR A 244 25.91 15.82 11.15
CA THR A 244 25.65 16.40 9.82
C THR A 244 24.24 16.97 9.78
N GLU A 245 24.13 18.22 9.27
CA GLU A 245 22.84 18.88 9.04
C GLU A 245 22.57 19.00 7.54
N PHE A 246 21.35 18.68 7.12
CA PHE A 246 20.86 18.89 5.75
C PHE A 246 19.84 20.01 5.77
N PRO A 247 20.16 21.20 5.20
CA PRO A 247 19.24 22.32 5.17
C PRO A 247 17.93 21.96 4.48
N ALA A 248 16.81 22.36 5.08
CA ALA A 248 15.49 22.04 4.58
C ALA A 248 14.49 23.15 4.88
N ASP A 249 13.77 23.60 3.87
CA ASP A 249 12.65 24.51 3.98
C ASP A 249 11.33 23.73 4.09
N VAL A 250 11.33 22.46 3.62
CA VAL A 250 10.24 21.48 3.73
C VAL A 250 10.82 20.10 3.97
N VAL A 251 10.17 19.33 4.84
CA VAL A 251 10.52 17.91 5.11
C VAL A 251 9.33 17.01 4.85
N VAL A 252 9.56 15.92 4.11
CA VAL A 252 8.55 14.87 3.88
C VAL A 252 8.99 13.56 4.53
N LEU A 253 8.14 13.01 5.38
CA LEU A 253 8.38 11.74 6.08
C LEU A 253 7.86 10.56 5.25
N GLY A 254 8.76 9.86 4.56
CA GLY A 254 8.51 8.66 3.74
C GLY A 254 9.00 7.37 4.40
N ILE A 255 8.95 7.27 5.74
CA ILE A 255 9.56 6.17 6.53
C ILE A 255 8.63 4.97 6.75
N GLY A 256 7.51 4.92 6.05
CA GLY A 256 6.54 3.84 6.09
C GLY A 256 5.33 4.11 6.96
N VAL A 257 4.48 3.08 7.06
CA VAL A 257 3.20 3.12 7.78
C VAL A 257 3.11 1.97 8.77
N ARG A 258 2.24 2.11 9.76
CA ARG A 258 1.85 1.04 10.68
C ARG A 258 0.33 0.89 10.71
N PRO A 259 -0.20 -0.32 10.95
CA PRO A 259 -1.64 -0.52 11.07
C PRO A 259 -2.27 0.41 12.11
N GLU A 260 -3.42 0.99 11.79
CA GLU A 260 -4.21 1.81 12.72
C GLU A 260 -5.13 0.89 13.51
N THR A 261 -4.64 0.37 14.64
CA THR A 261 -5.31 -0.68 15.43
C THR A 261 -5.47 -0.37 16.90
N GLU A 262 -5.21 0.86 17.33
CA GLU A 262 -5.36 1.27 18.72
C GLU A 262 -6.78 1.06 19.23
N LEU A 263 -7.78 1.40 18.42
CA LEU A 263 -9.19 1.18 18.72
C LEU A 263 -9.51 -0.32 18.90
N ALA A 264 -9.03 -1.16 18.00
CA ALA A 264 -9.21 -2.61 18.06
C ALA A 264 -8.48 -3.25 19.25
N ARG A 265 -7.27 -2.76 19.55
CA ARG A 265 -6.49 -3.18 20.72
C ARG A 265 -7.21 -2.85 22.03
N ALA A 266 -7.76 -1.63 22.14
CA ALA A 266 -8.52 -1.21 23.32
C ALA A 266 -9.78 -2.07 23.52
N ALA A 267 -10.38 -2.55 22.42
CA ALA A 267 -11.53 -3.46 22.43
C ALA A 267 -11.14 -4.95 22.65
N GLY A 268 -9.86 -5.27 22.90
CA GLY A 268 -9.40 -6.64 23.17
C GLY A 268 -9.36 -7.55 21.93
N LEU A 269 -9.42 -6.99 20.71
CA LEU A 269 -9.40 -7.79 19.48
C LEU A 269 -7.97 -8.28 19.15
N PRO A 270 -7.82 -9.49 18.54
CA PRO A 270 -6.53 -10.13 18.36
C PRO A 270 -5.69 -9.41 17.29
N LEU A 271 -4.45 -9.09 17.65
CA LEU A 271 -3.46 -8.48 16.76
C LEU A 271 -2.32 -9.45 16.46
N GLY A 272 -1.78 -9.36 15.27
CA GLY A 272 -0.65 -10.14 14.83
C GLY A 272 0.71 -9.51 15.19
N ARG A 273 1.76 -10.16 14.70
CA ARG A 273 3.16 -9.79 14.98
C ARG A 273 3.52 -8.37 14.50
N TYR A 274 2.87 -7.90 13.43
CA TYR A 274 3.13 -6.58 12.84
C TYR A 274 2.12 -5.53 13.31
N GLY A 275 1.28 -5.87 14.29
CA GLY A 275 0.29 -4.99 14.91
C GLY A 275 -1.03 -4.87 14.13
N GLY A 276 -1.20 -5.61 13.04
CA GLY A 276 -2.45 -5.67 12.29
C GLY A 276 -3.46 -6.62 12.93
N LEU A 277 -4.76 -6.40 12.68
CA LEU A 277 -5.82 -7.32 13.09
C LEU A 277 -5.66 -8.69 12.41
N LEU A 278 -5.89 -9.77 13.16
CA LEU A 278 -5.88 -11.13 12.65
C LEU A 278 -7.28 -11.54 12.20
N THR A 279 -7.40 -11.94 10.93
CA THR A 279 -8.65 -12.40 10.34
C THR A 279 -8.56 -13.85 9.87
N ASP A 280 -9.71 -14.48 9.65
CA ASP A 280 -9.82 -15.68 8.86
C ASP A 280 -9.91 -15.37 7.35
N ARG A 281 -10.10 -16.38 6.51
CA ARG A 281 -10.22 -16.18 5.06
C ARG A 281 -11.50 -15.46 4.63
N SER A 282 -12.52 -15.42 5.48
CA SER A 282 -13.72 -14.61 5.22
C SER A 282 -13.55 -13.16 5.65
N MET A 283 -12.34 -12.76 6.03
CA MET A 283 -11.98 -11.47 6.62
C MET A 283 -12.67 -11.19 7.96
N ARG A 284 -13.17 -12.23 8.63
CA ARG A 284 -13.74 -12.12 9.97
C ARG A 284 -12.61 -12.07 11.00
N VAL A 285 -12.70 -11.19 11.97
CA VAL A 285 -11.74 -11.08 13.07
C VAL A 285 -11.75 -12.39 13.88
N ARG A 286 -10.61 -12.98 14.14
CA ARG A 286 -10.50 -14.26 14.83
C ARG A 286 -11.16 -14.22 16.22
N GLY A 287 -11.98 -15.21 16.52
CA GLY A 287 -12.73 -15.29 17.77
C GLY A 287 -14.00 -14.42 17.82
N GLN A 288 -14.35 -13.76 16.72
CA GLN A 288 -15.58 -12.97 16.60
C GLN A 288 -16.52 -13.56 15.56
N GLU A 289 -17.83 -13.42 15.75
CA GLU A 289 -18.84 -13.95 14.82
C GLU A 289 -19.36 -12.90 13.85
N ASN A 290 -19.40 -11.65 14.28
CA ASN A 290 -20.06 -10.54 13.59
C ASN A 290 -19.13 -9.31 13.39
N ILE A 291 -17.82 -9.47 13.54
CA ILE A 291 -16.83 -8.42 13.33
C ILE A 291 -15.88 -8.83 12.21
N TRP A 292 -15.74 -8.00 11.20
CA TRP A 292 -14.80 -8.16 10.08
C TRP A 292 -13.77 -7.03 10.09
N ALA A 293 -12.62 -7.28 9.50
CA ALA A 293 -11.61 -6.25 9.31
C ALA A 293 -10.94 -6.38 7.95
N GLY A 294 -10.53 -5.25 7.34
CA GLY A 294 -9.87 -5.24 6.05
C GLY A 294 -9.16 -3.94 5.73
N GLY A 295 -8.36 -3.95 4.66
CA GLY A 295 -7.46 -2.87 4.29
C GLY A 295 -6.14 -2.93 5.03
N ASP A 296 -5.51 -1.77 5.22
CA ASP A 296 -4.14 -1.70 5.77
C ASP A 296 -4.08 -1.93 7.29
N CYS A 297 -5.21 -2.07 7.98
CA CYS A 297 -5.25 -2.38 9.41
C CYS A 297 -5.14 -3.89 9.73
N VAL A 298 -5.06 -4.78 8.72
CA VAL A 298 -4.97 -6.23 8.93
C VAL A 298 -3.63 -6.82 8.53
N GLU A 299 -3.30 -7.99 9.10
CA GLU A 299 -2.26 -8.88 8.57
C GLU A 299 -2.90 -9.89 7.62
N VAL A 300 -2.20 -10.23 6.54
CA VAL A 300 -2.68 -11.12 5.48
C VAL A 300 -1.73 -12.29 5.25
N LEU A 301 -2.27 -13.42 4.81
CA LEU A 301 -1.49 -14.59 4.43
C LEU A 301 -0.67 -14.30 3.17
N ASP A 302 0.66 -14.35 3.29
CA ASP A 302 1.58 -14.37 2.15
C ASP A 302 1.64 -15.81 1.60
N LEU A 303 1.14 -16.01 0.39
CA LEU A 303 1.00 -17.33 -0.25
C LEU A 303 2.35 -18.01 -0.55
N VAL A 304 3.42 -17.25 -0.64
CA VAL A 304 4.75 -17.78 -0.96
C VAL A 304 5.45 -18.28 0.29
N SER A 305 5.44 -17.50 1.37
CA SER A 305 6.07 -17.85 2.65
C SER A 305 5.17 -18.66 3.58
N GLY A 306 3.86 -18.64 3.37
CA GLY A 306 2.88 -19.24 4.28
C GLY A 306 2.73 -18.49 5.61
N GLN A 307 3.27 -17.26 5.72
CA GLN A 307 3.23 -16.47 6.95
C GLN A 307 2.26 -15.29 6.83
N GLU A 308 1.69 -14.88 7.95
CA GLU A 308 0.94 -13.64 8.05
C GLU A 308 1.91 -12.45 8.03
N ARG A 309 1.58 -11.43 7.26
CA ARG A 309 2.40 -10.23 7.06
C ARG A 309 1.52 -8.98 6.92
N HIS A 310 2.05 -7.85 7.33
CA HIS A 310 1.46 -6.55 6.99
C HIS A 310 1.96 -6.12 5.61
N ILE A 311 1.05 -6.05 4.64
CA ILE A 311 1.31 -5.65 3.24
C ILE A 311 0.25 -4.64 2.81
N PRO A 312 0.41 -3.36 3.18
CA PRO A 312 -0.58 -2.31 2.91
C PRO A 312 -0.57 -1.95 1.42
N LEU A 313 -1.59 -2.37 0.69
CA LEU A 313 -1.77 -2.07 -0.73
C LEU A 313 -3.25 -1.86 -1.06
N GLY A 314 -3.57 -0.80 -1.80
CA GLY A 314 -4.94 -0.45 -2.16
C GLY A 314 -5.70 -1.55 -2.90
N THR A 315 -5.00 -2.36 -3.73
CA THR A 315 -5.60 -3.52 -4.40
C THR A 315 -6.06 -4.61 -3.43
N HIS A 316 -5.38 -4.76 -2.30
CA HIS A 316 -5.79 -5.68 -1.23
C HIS A 316 -7.01 -5.11 -0.49
N ALA A 317 -6.96 -3.83 -0.11
CA ALA A 317 -8.05 -3.17 0.60
C ALA A 317 -9.39 -3.30 -0.13
N ASN A 318 -9.43 -3.04 -1.44
CA ASN A 318 -10.64 -3.19 -2.25
C ASN A 318 -11.16 -4.64 -2.29
N LYS A 319 -10.26 -5.61 -2.44
CA LYS A 319 -10.62 -7.05 -2.43
C LYS A 319 -11.14 -7.49 -1.07
N HIS A 320 -10.48 -7.06 0.03
CA HIS A 320 -10.97 -7.32 1.39
C HIS A 320 -12.39 -6.78 1.56
N GLY A 321 -12.65 -5.54 1.12
CA GLY A 321 -13.99 -4.95 1.16
C GLY A 321 -15.03 -5.78 0.41
N GLN A 322 -14.72 -6.27 -0.80
CA GLN A 322 -15.66 -7.13 -1.55
C GLN A 322 -15.98 -8.42 -0.78
N ILE A 323 -14.97 -9.08 -0.20
CA ILE A 323 -15.14 -10.30 0.61
C ILE A 323 -15.98 -10.02 1.87
N ILE A 324 -15.64 -8.95 2.60
CA ILE A 324 -16.36 -8.53 3.80
C ILE A 324 -17.82 -8.24 3.47
N GLY A 325 -18.07 -7.42 2.44
CA GLY A 325 -19.41 -7.05 2.04
C GLY A 325 -20.27 -8.22 1.57
N ALA A 326 -19.67 -9.22 0.90
CA ALA A 326 -20.34 -10.45 0.55
C ALA A 326 -20.76 -11.22 1.80
N ASN A 327 -19.83 -11.49 2.72
CA ASN A 327 -20.10 -12.23 3.95
C ASN A 327 -21.09 -11.49 4.88
N ALA A 328 -20.95 -10.20 5.05
CA ALA A 328 -21.86 -9.39 5.83
C ALA A 328 -23.25 -9.26 5.17
N GLY A 329 -23.32 -9.32 3.84
CA GLY A 329 -24.55 -9.32 3.05
C GLY A 329 -25.30 -10.66 3.02
N GLY A 330 -24.71 -11.74 3.60
CA GLY A 330 -25.34 -13.06 3.68
C GLY A 330 -24.94 -14.03 2.57
N ASP A 331 -23.97 -13.67 1.74
CA ASP A 331 -23.30 -14.56 0.79
C ASP A 331 -22.04 -15.15 1.43
N TYR A 332 -21.33 -16.03 0.71
CA TYR A 332 -20.07 -16.62 1.18
C TYR A 332 -18.93 -16.35 0.22
N ALA A 333 -17.89 -15.67 0.72
CA ALA A 333 -16.70 -15.38 -0.05
C ALA A 333 -15.43 -15.52 0.81
N THR A 334 -14.30 -15.85 0.17
CA THR A 334 -13.01 -16.01 0.86
C THR A 334 -11.90 -15.27 0.12
N PHE A 335 -10.98 -14.71 0.91
CA PHE A 335 -9.75 -14.11 0.42
C PHE A 335 -8.61 -15.14 0.48
N PRO A 336 -7.96 -15.49 -0.65
CA PRO A 336 -6.96 -16.55 -0.66
C PRO A 336 -5.66 -16.19 0.04
N GLY A 337 -5.35 -14.91 0.12
CA GLY A 337 -4.06 -14.35 0.52
C GLY A 337 -3.43 -13.55 -0.62
N VAL A 338 -2.16 -13.19 -0.46
CA VAL A 338 -1.44 -12.28 -1.36
C VAL A 338 -0.08 -12.82 -1.78
N VAL A 339 0.42 -12.35 -2.89
CA VAL A 339 1.83 -12.54 -3.31
C VAL A 339 2.64 -11.24 -3.22
N GLY A 340 2.03 -10.16 -2.71
CA GLY A 340 2.69 -8.89 -2.44
C GLY A 340 3.18 -8.17 -3.69
N THR A 341 2.41 -8.20 -4.78
CA THR A 341 2.74 -7.50 -6.03
C THR A 341 2.63 -6.00 -5.86
N ALA A 342 3.70 -5.29 -6.16
CA ALA A 342 3.75 -3.83 -6.09
C ALA A 342 4.54 -3.26 -7.26
N VAL A 343 4.08 -2.12 -7.75
CA VAL A 343 4.73 -1.35 -8.80
C VAL A 343 4.84 0.10 -8.36
N SER A 344 5.87 0.78 -8.82
CA SER A 344 6.06 2.22 -8.69
C SER A 344 6.89 2.73 -9.86
N LYS A 345 6.98 4.02 -9.98
CA LYS A 345 7.77 4.70 -11.00
C LYS A 345 8.54 5.85 -10.38
N VAL A 346 9.78 6.05 -10.82
CA VAL A 346 10.55 7.26 -10.58
C VAL A 346 11.15 7.71 -11.90
N CYS A 347 10.92 8.93 -12.31
CA CYS A 347 11.20 9.41 -13.67
C CYS A 347 10.54 8.52 -14.73
N ASP A 348 11.39 7.99 -15.62
CA ASP A 348 11.04 6.99 -16.65
C ASP A 348 11.39 5.55 -16.23
N LEU A 349 11.86 5.35 -14.99
CA LEU A 349 12.20 4.03 -14.45
C LEU A 349 11.00 3.40 -13.74
N GLU A 350 10.51 2.31 -14.25
CA GLU A 350 9.46 1.47 -13.65
C GLU A 350 10.10 0.44 -12.72
N ILE A 351 9.53 0.31 -11.53
CA ILE A 351 9.99 -0.53 -10.43
C ILE A 351 8.89 -1.51 -10.10
N ALA A 352 9.15 -2.80 -10.19
CA ALA A 352 8.14 -3.82 -9.94
C ALA A 352 8.69 -4.99 -9.13
N ARG A 353 7.85 -5.55 -8.28
CA ARG A 353 8.18 -6.76 -7.52
C ARG A 353 6.94 -7.59 -7.21
N THR A 354 7.14 -8.90 -7.03
CA THR A 354 6.14 -9.83 -6.51
C THR A 354 6.83 -11.00 -5.81
N GLY A 355 6.21 -11.59 -4.81
CA GLY A 355 6.78 -12.67 -4.00
C GLY A 355 7.86 -12.19 -3.03
N LEU A 356 8.80 -13.09 -2.73
CA LEU A 356 9.84 -12.91 -1.73
C LEU A 356 11.10 -12.27 -2.32
N ARG A 357 11.80 -11.48 -1.52
CA ARG A 357 13.21 -11.12 -1.72
C ARG A 357 14.10 -12.20 -1.15
N GLU A 358 15.40 -12.17 -1.46
CA GLU A 358 16.38 -13.10 -0.90
C GLU A 358 16.33 -13.14 0.63
N LYS A 359 16.35 -11.98 1.29
CA LYS A 359 16.29 -11.89 2.76
C LYS A 359 15.00 -12.45 3.36
N ASP A 360 13.86 -12.31 2.65
CA ASP A 360 12.58 -12.85 3.11
C ASP A 360 12.55 -14.39 2.98
N ALA A 361 13.09 -14.92 1.88
CA ALA A 361 13.23 -16.36 1.66
C ALA A 361 14.17 -17.02 2.70
N LEU A 362 15.30 -16.38 3.00
CA LEU A 362 16.22 -16.82 4.06
C LEU A 362 15.55 -16.84 5.43
N ARG A 363 14.77 -15.80 5.76
CA ARG A 363 14.10 -15.69 7.07
C ARG A 363 13.12 -16.83 7.32
N VAL A 364 12.48 -17.35 6.27
CA VAL A 364 11.54 -18.46 6.36
C VAL A 364 12.20 -19.82 6.07
N GLY A 365 13.53 -19.86 6.01
CA GLY A 365 14.30 -21.12 5.88
C GLY A 365 14.27 -21.73 4.48
N LEU A 366 13.86 -21.00 3.45
CA LEU A 366 13.86 -21.49 2.07
C LEU A 366 15.27 -21.51 1.50
N ARG A 367 15.62 -22.61 0.83
CA ARG A 367 16.83 -22.71 0.00
C ARG A 367 16.47 -22.39 -1.44
N PHE A 368 17.16 -21.44 -2.04
CA PHE A 368 16.82 -20.93 -3.37
C PHE A 368 18.03 -20.72 -4.24
N GLU A 369 17.80 -20.60 -5.52
CA GLU A 369 18.71 -20.09 -6.53
C GLU A 369 18.20 -18.72 -7.00
N THR A 370 19.13 -17.81 -7.22
CA THR A 370 18.85 -16.48 -7.75
C THR A 370 19.49 -16.32 -9.11
N VAL A 371 18.76 -15.75 -10.03
CA VAL A 371 19.29 -15.31 -11.33
C VAL A 371 18.94 -13.85 -11.56
N THR A 372 19.87 -13.13 -12.18
CA THR A 372 19.62 -11.78 -12.70
C THR A 372 20.00 -11.80 -14.18
N ILE A 373 19.11 -11.20 -14.99
CA ILE A 373 19.34 -11.04 -16.43
C ILE A 373 19.12 -9.58 -16.83
N GLU A 374 19.78 -9.18 -17.89
CA GLU A 374 19.44 -7.97 -18.64
C GLU A 374 18.74 -8.35 -19.93
N SER A 375 17.75 -7.57 -20.32
CA SER A 375 16.96 -7.75 -21.51
C SER A 375 16.41 -6.41 -21.98
N THR A 376 15.50 -6.43 -22.95
CA THR A 376 14.87 -5.21 -23.47
C THR A 376 13.35 -5.30 -23.39
N SER A 377 12.70 -4.14 -23.29
CA SER A 377 11.23 -4.02 -23.18
C SER A 377 10.49 -4.60 -24.40
N ARG A 378 11.12 -4.57 -25.57
CA ARG A 378 10.62 -5.04 -26.89
C ARG A 378 11.78 -5.59 -27.73
N ALA A 379 11.53 -6.03 -28.96
CA ALA A 379 12.59 -6.51 -29.83
C ALA A 379 13.72 -5.47 -29.97
N GLY A 380 14.98 -5.88 -29.78
CA GLY A 380 16.11 -4.96 -29.66
C GLY A 380 16.34 -4.08 -30.89
N TYR A 381 15.89 -4.52 -32.06
CA TYR A 381 15.94 -3.75 -33.32
C TYR A 381 14.77 -2.75 -33.46
N TYR A 382 13.71 -2.88 -32.63
CA TYR A 382 12.53 -2.03 -32.75
C TYR A 382 12.75 -0.69 -32.06
N PRO A 383 12.33 0.45 -32.65
CA PRO A 383 12.50 1.75 -32.06
C PRO A 383 11.93 1.85 -30.63
N GLY A 384 12.67 2.48 -29.72
CA GLY A 384 12.26 2.65 -28.33
C GLY A 384 12.48 1.39 -27.47
N ALA A 385 13.20 0.38 -27.94
CA ALA A 385 13.64 -0.72 -27.10
C ALA A 385 14.49 -0.18 -25.95
N SER A 386 14.07 -0.46 -24.71
CA SER A 386 14.67 0.08 -23.49
C SER A 386 15.20 -1.05 -22.59
N PRO A 387 16.34 -0.85 -21.90
CA PRO A 387 16.92 -1.86 -21.04
C PRO A 387 15.99 -2.18 -19.86
N MET A 388 16.06 -3.43 -19.42
CA MET A 388 15.28 -3.98 -18.33
C MET A 388 16.12 -5.06 -17.62
N THR A 389 16.18 -4.97 -16.29
CA THR A 389 16.80 -5.97 -15.43
C THR A 389 15.71 -6.79 -14.74
N VAL A 390 15.78 -8.11 -14.86
CA VAL A 390 14.88 -9.05 -14.20
C VAL A 390 15.67 -9.93 -13.25
N LYS A 391 15.30 -9.90 -11.97
CA LYS A 391 15.83 -10.78 -10.93
C LYS A 391 14.74 -11.76 -10.52
N MET A 392 15.08 -13.08 -10.46
CA MET A 392 14.14 -14.15 -10.15
C MET A 392 14.74 -15.09 -9.11
N LEU A 393 13.91 -15.48 -8.13
CA LEU A 393 14.23 -16.45 -7.11
C LEU A 393 13.42 -17.73 -7.34
N ALA A 394 14.07 -18.89 -7.33
CA ALA A 394 13.43 -20.19 -7.44
C ALA A 394 13.88 -21.12 -6.30
N GLU A 395 12.95 -21.88 -5.72
CA GLU A 395 13.28 -22.88 -4.69
C GLU A 395 14.22 -23.94 -5.27
N ARG A 396 15.31 -24.22 -4.56
CA ARG A 396 16.38 -25.10 -5.05
C ARG A 396 15.90 -26.52 -5.33
N ARG A 397 15.03 -27.06 -4.53
CA ARG A 397 14.60 -28.47 -4.62
C ARG A 397 13.49 -28.69 -5.64
N THR A 398 12.48 -27.83 -5.64
CA THR A 398 11.26 -28.01 -6.43
C THR A 398 11.24 -27.17 -7.71
N GLY A 399 12.09 -26.15 -7.78
CA GLY A 399 12.04 -25.15 -8.85
C GLY A 399 10.84 -24.21 -8.73
N ARG A 400 10.05 -24.24 -7.63
CA ARG A 400 8.91 -23.34 -7.42
C ARG A 400 9.38 -21.90 -7.47
N LEU A 401 8.66 -21.05 -8.19
CA LEU A 401 8.89 -19.62 -8.19
C LEU A 401 8.69 -19.06 -6.78
N LEU A 402 9.61 -18.24 -6.29
CA LEU A 402 9.54 -17.60 -4.99
C LEU A 402 9.37 -16.08 -5.07
N GLY A 403 9.92 -15.45 -6.10
CA GLY A 403 9.80 -14.01 -6.26
C GLY A 403 10.46 -13.50 -7.52
N VAL A 404 9.99 -12.34 -7.98
CA VAL A 404 10.54 -11.63 -9.13
C VAL A 404 10.60 -10.14 -8.85
N GLN A 405 11.68 -9.51 -9.28
CA GLN A 405 11.90 -8.07 -9.25
C GLN A 405 12.27 -7.62 -10.65
N ILE A 406 11.67 -6.54 -11.12
CA ILE A 406 11.93 -5.97 -12.44
C ILE A 406 12.17 -4.48 -12.28
N VAL A 407 13.28 -4.01 -12.83
CA VAL A 407 13.61 -2.58 -12.89
C VAL A 407 14.00 -2.26 -14.31
N GLY A 408 13.32 -1.30 -14.92
CA GLY A 408 13.53 -0.93 -16.31
C GLY A 408 12.67 0.25 -16.69
N ARG A 409 12.69 0.60 -17.96
CA ARG A 409 11.81 1.65 -18.50
C ARG A 409 10.47 1.06 -18.92
N GLU A 410 9.76 1.74 -19.81
CA GLU A 410 8.42 1.37 -20.31
C GLU A 410 8.23 -0.14 -20.51
N GLY A 411 7.19 -0.68 -19.89
CA GLY A 411 6.81 -2.09 -19.96
C GLY A 411 7.45 -2.98 -18.90
N ALA A 412 8.33 -2.47 -18.03
CA ALA A 412 8.90 -3.23 -16.92
C ALA A 412 7.86 -3.48 -15.82
N GLY A 413 7.09 -2.45 -15.46
CA GLY A 413 6.13 -2.50 -14.37
C GLY A 413 5.05 -3.55 -14.58
N LYS A 414 4.36 -3.51 -15.71
CA LYS A 414 3.26 -4.44 -16.02
C LYS A 414 3.71 -5.87 -16.29
N ARG A 415 4.97 -6.08 -16.61
CA ARG A 415 5.52 -7.42 -16.84
C ARG A 415 5.57 -8.27 -15.57
N VAL A 416 5.56 -7.65 -14.39
CA VAL A 416 5.50 -8.36 -13.11
C VAL A 416 4.22 -9.17 -12.94
N ASP A 417 3.13 -8.82 -13.62
CA ASP A 417 1.86 -9.54 -13.54
C ASP A 417 1.97 -10.99 -14.02
N ILE A 418 2.86 -11.28 -14.98
CA ILE A 418 3.18 -12.65 -15.41
C ILE A 418 3.68 -13.47 -14.20
N ALA A 419 4.60 -12.91 -13.44
CA ALA A 419 5.15 -13.57 -12.26
C ALA A 419 4.14 -13.63 -11.10
N ALA A 420 3.27 -12.61 -10.95
CA ALA A 420 2.21 -12.62 -9.95
C ALA A 420 1.20 -13.74 -10.19
N VAL A 421 0.81 -13.96 -11.45
CA VAL A 421 -0.06 -15.10 -11.83
C VAL A 421 0.65 -16.42 -11.58
N ALA A 422 1.92 -16.55 -11.98
CA ALA A 422 2.72 -17.75 -11.77
C ALA A 422 2.87 -18.09 -10.27
N LEU A 423 3.14 -17.11 -9.41
CA LEU A 423 3.19 -17.27 -7.95
C LEU A 423 1.84 -17.71 -7.38
N THR A 424 0.76 -17.08 -7.81
CA THR A 424 -0.59 -17.41 -7.36
C THR A 424 -0.98 -18.84 -7.75
N ALA A 425 -0.56 -19.30 -8.94
CA ALA A 425 -0.77 -20.66 -9.41
C ALA A 425 0.25 -21.68 -8.87
N GLY A 426 1.24 -21.25 -8.06
CA GLY A 426 2.27 -22.14 -7.51
C GLY A 426 3.21 -22.73 -8.57
N MET A 427 3.41 -22.06 -9.69
CA MET A 427 4.20 -22.56 -10.82
C MET A 427 5.69 -22.71 -10.48
N THR A 428 6.33 -23.66 -11.14
CA THR A 428 7.80 -23.75 -11.18
C THR A 428 8.38 -22.86 -12.28
N VAL A 429 9.65 -22.49 -12.15
CA VAL A 429 10.35 -21.72 -13.20
C VAL A 429 10.47 -22.53 -14.51
N GLU A 430 10.45 -23.85 -14.44
CA GLU A 430 10.41 -24.70 -15.64
C GLU A 430 9.06 -24.57 -16.37
N GLN A 431 7.93 -24.63 -15.65
CA GLN A 431 6.60 -24.42 -16.22
C GLN A 431 6.45 -23.03 -16.86
N MET A 432 7.08 -22.00 -16.23
CA MET A 432 7.06 -20.64 -16.78
C MET A 432 7.76 -20.54 -18.14
N THR A 433 8.71 -21.40 -18.46
CA THR A 433 9.37 -21.38 -19.78
C THR A 433 8.44 -21.79 -20.92
N ALA A 434 7.41 -22.54 -20.61
CA ALA A 434 6.43 -23.06 -21.57
C ALA A 434 5.15 -22.20 -21.68
N LEU A 435 5.09 -21.06 -20.99
CA LEU A 435 3.94 -20.15 -21.08
C LEU A 435 3.82 -19.61 -22.51
N ASP A 436 2.60 -19.65 -23.05
CA ASP A 436 2.26 -19.02 -24.32
C ASP A 436 2.00 -17.54 -24.12
N LEU A 437 3.07 -16.74 -24.16
CA LEU A 437 3.01 -15.29 -23.97
C LEU A 437 2.95 -14.57 -25.31
N GLY A 438 2.22 -13.44 -25.33
CA GLY A 438 2.05 -12.63 -26.53
C GLY A 438 3.38 -12.04 -27.03
N TYR A 439 3.63 -12.18 -28.34
CA TYR A 439 4.77 -11.62 -29.03
C TYR A 439 4.36 -10.81 -30.25
N ALA A 440 4.91 -9.62 -30.32
CA ALA A 440 5.16 -8.88 -31.55
C ALA A 440 6.29 -7.87 -31.29
N PRO A 441 7.09 -7.49 -32.31
CA PRO A 441 8.27 -6.63 -32.13
C PRO A 441 8.05 -5.37 -31.29
N PRO A 442 6.89 -4.66 -31.38
CA PRO A 442 6.64 -3.48 -30.57
C PRO A 442 6.39 -3.74 -29.07
N PHE A 443 6.07 -4.97 -28.67
CA PHE A 443 5.58 -5.30 -27.32
C PHE A 443 6.55 -6.16 -26.50
N SER A 444 7.26 -7.08 -27.16
CA SER A 444 8.17 -8.00 -26.49
C SER A 444 9.26 -8.50 -27.45
N PRO A 445 10.45 -8.90 -26.97
CA PRO A 445 11.29 -9.84 -27.71
C PRO A 445 10.56 -11.18 -27.88
N THR A 446 11.00 -12.02 -28.81
CA THR A 446 10.42 -13.36 -29.05
C THR A 446 10.37 -14.21 -27.77
N TRP A 447 11.37 -14.10 -26.93
CA TRP A 447 11.38 -14.63 -25.58
C TRP A 447 11.16 -13.47 -24.59
N ASP A 448 10.01 -13.48 -23.90
CA ASP A 448 9.74 -12.48 -22.89
C ASP A 448 10.84 -12.47 -21.82
N PRO A 449 11.31 -11.31 -21.33
CA PRO A 449 12.34 -11.22 -20.29
C PRO A 449 12.07 -12.09 -19.06
N VAL A 450 10.80 -12.26 -18.65
CA VAL A 450 10.45 -13.16 -17.54
C VAL A 450 10.70 -14.62 -17.91
N GLN A 451 10.43 -15.03 -19.16
CA GLN A 451 10.75 -16.39 -19.62
C GLN A 451 12.25 -16.61 -19.76
N VAL A 452 13.03 -15.61 -20.20
CA VAL A 452 14.49 -15.68 -20.24
C VAL A 452 15.06 -15.90 -18.84
N ALA A 453 14.56 -15.16 -17.85
CA ALA A 453 14.91 -15.34 -16.44
C ALA A 453 14.55 -16.76 -15.94
N ALA A 454 13.33 -17.23 -16.27
CA ALA A 454 12.86 -18.55 -15.89
C ALA A 454 13.70 -19.69 -16.47
N ARG A 455 14.10 -19.58 -17.75
CA ARG A 455 15.04 -20.54 -18.40
C ARG A 455 16.37 -20.60 -17.68
N LYS A 456 16.95 -19.44 -17.36
CA LYS A 456 18.23 -19.35 -16.63
C LYS A 456 18.09 -19.92 -15.21
N ALA A 457 16.98 -19.63 -14.53
CA ALA A 457 16.68 -20.18 -13.20
C ALA A 457 16.52 -21.71 -13.24
N THR A 458 15.81 -22.25 -14.23
CA THR A 458 15.66 -23.71 -14.46
C THR A 458 17.01 -24.39 -14.61
N SER A 459 17.91 -23.82 -15.43
CA SER A 459 19.25 -24.36 -15.62
C SER A 459 20.05 -24.37 -14.31
N LYS A 460 19.94 -23.32 -13.50
CA LYS A 460 20.64 -23.19 -12.22
C LYS A 460 20.09 -24.16 -11.16
N VAL A 461 18.77 -24.30 -11.05
CA VAL A 461 18.12 -25.28 -10.16
C VAL A 461 18.54 -26.72 -10.51
N ARG A 462 18.55 -27.07 -11.79
CA ARG A 462 19.00 -28.42 -12.24
C ARG A 462 20.48 -28.68 -11.94
N ALA A 463 21.34 -27.65 -12.05
CA ALA A 463 22.78 -27.77 -11.72
C ALA A 463 23.03 -27.91 -10.22
N GLY A 464 22.27 -27.18 -9.38
CA GLY A 464 22.37 -27.23 -7.92
C GLY A 464 21.71 -28.45 -7.25
N GLY A 465 20.92 -29.23 -8.00
CA GLY A 465 20.28 -30.48 -7.55
C GLY A 465 21.11 -31.73 -7.84
N ARG A 466 22.27 -31.59 -8.50
CA ARG A 466 23.27 -32.63 -8.70
C ARG A 466 24.37 -32.51 -7.63
#